data_c7fa53a64eb4e788b9bc730fc859487b
#
_entry.id   c7fa53a64eb4e788b9bc730fc859487b
#
_cell.length_a   1.000
_cell.length_b   1.000
_cell.length_c   1.000
_cell.angle_alpha   90.00
_cell.angle_beta   90.00
_cell.angle_gamma   90.00
#
_symmetry.space_group_name_H-M   'P 1'
#
loop_
_entity.id
_entity.type
_entity.pdbx_description
1 polymer ?
#
loop_
_entity_poly.entity_id
_entity_poly.type
_entity_poly.pdbx_seq_one_letter_code
_entity_poly.pdbx_strand_id
1 'polypeptide(L)'
;MYTSGENIAAYINDNGVDMNREYNSTFFNFVDYRQENPVRDLSNSLDSAYSDSYGPVVRDGEYVEIVHSAPTYKTRFLYDAGTTTYKMQQYYTDGTWKDTVDELNDQQLAFTNVIVLYTDMAAYAGDSHDVQNVNYGDGGIGYYAYGGKVEKIYWQKGTPLEALRLYYLTEDGKCSDIPLEVNIGKSYVTVVDIDDA
;
A
#
# COMPACT_ATOMS: atom_id res chain seq x y z
N MET A 1 -21.35 -7.23 8.98
CA MET A 1 -21.37 -8.29 10.05
C MET A 1 -20.25 -7.90 11.02
N TYR A 2 -20.58 -7.66 12.29
CA TYR A 2 -19.56 -7.36 13.29
C TYR A 2 -19.22 -8.63 14.05
N THR A 3 -17.94 -8.87 14.29
CA THR A 3 -17.51 -9.96 15.16
C THR A 3 -16.87 -9.38 16.41
N SER A 4 -17.15 -9.98 17.57
CA SER A 4 -16.52 -9.58 18.83
C SER A 4 -15.34 -10.48 19.16
N GLY A 5 -14.45 -10.02 20.04
CA GLY A 5 -13.36 -10.86 20.55
C GLY A 5 -13.86 -12.16 21.20
N GLU A 6 -15.03 -12.14 21.83
CA GLU A 6 -15.67 -13.34 22.40
C GLU A 6 -16.06 -14.35 21.31
N ASN A 7 -16.64 -13.89 20.19
CA ASN A 7 -16.99 -14.75 19.07
C ASN A 7 -15.75 -15.35 18.40
N ILE A 8 -14.66 -14.60 18.31
CA ILE A 8 -13.38 -15.10 17.80
C ILE A 8 -12.82 -16.16 18.74
N ALA A 9 -12.81 -15.91 20.06
CA ALA A 9 -12.34 -16.88 21.05
C ALA A 9 -13.17 -18.16 21.05
N ALA A 10 -14.50 -18.06 20.96
CA ALA A 10 -15.38 -19.20 20.83
C ALA A 10 -15.07 -20.02 19.57
N TYR A 11 -14.93 -19.37 18.42
CA TYR A 11 -14.57 -20.04 17.16
C TYR A 11 -13.24 -20.78 17.25
N ILE A 12 -12.21 -20.16 17.85
CA ILE A 12 -10.90 -20.77 18.05
C ILE A 12 -11.01 -22.05 18.88
N ASN A 13 -11.75 -21.99 19.99
CA ASN A 13 -11.94 -23.14 20.89
C ASN A 13 -12.76 -24.25 20.23
N ASP A 14 -13.86 -23.90 19.56
CA ASP A 14 -14.78 -24.87 18.95
C ASP A 14 -14.17 -25.60 17.74
N ASN A 15 -13.23 -24.96 17.05
CA ASN A 15 -12.59 -25.50 15.86
C ASN A 15 -11.15 -25.97 16.09
N GLY A 16 -10.65 -25.92 17.32
CA GLY A 16 -9.30 -26.40 17.66
C GLY A 16 -8.21 -25.63 16.91
N VAL A 17 -8.38 -24.32 16.69
CA VAL A 17 -7.38 -23.51 16.00
C VAL A 17 -6.14 -23.38 16.86
N ASP A 18 -5.00 -23.84 16.34
CA ASP A 18 -3.73 -23.70 17.02
C ASP A 18 -3.23 -22.25 16.98
N MET A 19 -3.39 -21.55 18.10
CA MET A 19 -2.95 -20.18 18.27
C MET A 19 -1.45 -20.03 18.49
N ASN A 20 -0.74 -21.14 18.72
CA ASN A 20 0.72 -21.14 18.89
C ASN A 20 1.46 -21.43 17.58
N ARG A 21 0.73 -21.50 16.47
CA ARG A 21 1.35 -21.72 15.17
C ARG A 21 2.23 -20.53 14.81
N GLU A 22 3.52 -20.76 14.80
CA GLU A 22 4.48 -19.76 14.35
C GLU A 22 4.32 -19.53 12.84
N TYR A 23 3.94 -18.31 12.48
CA TYR A 23 4.00 -17.84 11.09
C TYR A 23 5.38 -17.23 10.87
N ASN A 24 6.27 -17.98 10.23
CA ASN A 24 7.62 -17.52 9.89
C ASN A 24 7.68 -16.61 8.66
N SER A 25 6.60 -15.91 8.31
CA SER A 25 6.61 -14.96 7.21
C SER A 25 6.74 -13.54 7.75
N THR A 26 7.89 -12.94 7.55
CA THR A 26 8.06 -11.50 7.69
C THR A 26 7.58 -10.84 6.40
N PHE A 27 6.43 -10.18 6.41
CA PHE A 27 5.93 -9.42 5.25
C PHE A 27 6.83 -8.24 4.92
N PHE A 28 7.48 -7.66 5.92
CA PHE A 28 8.41 -6.55 5.78
C PHE A 28 9.71 -6.87 6.51
N ASN A 29 10.82 -6.53 5.91
CA ASN A 29 12.13 -6.56 6.55
C ASN A 29 12.52 -5.11 6.87
N PHE A 30 12.48 -4.76 8.14
CA PHE A 30 12.86 -3.41 8.60
C PHE A 30 14.34 -3.40 8.96
N VAL A 31 15.07 -2.41 8.44
CA VAL A 31 16.42 -2.10 8.93
C VAL A 31 16.35 -1.53 10.35
N ASP A 32 17.40 -1.73 11.13
CA ASP A 32 17.47 -1.19 12.49
C ASP A 32 17.32 0.35 12.41
N TYR A 33 16.25 0.89 12.99
CA TYR A 33 15.97 2.33 13.04
C TYR A 33 17.08 3.15 13.75
N ARG A 34 17.97 2.50 14.49
CA ARG A 34 19.12 3.12 15.13
C ARG A 34 20.28 3.41 14.17
N GLN A 35 20.25 2.85 12.98
CA GLN A 35 21.16 3.27 11.93
C GLN A 35 20.66 4.64 11.44
N GLU A 36 21.61 5.58 11.23
CA GLU A 36 21.29 6.86 10.62
C GLU A 36 20.81 6.62 9.18
N ASN A 37 19.52 6.47 9.02
CA ASN A 37 18.90 6.50 7.70
C ASN A 37 18.52 7.95 7.43
N PRO A 38 19.17 8.63 6.49
CA PRO A 38 18.74 9.95 6.08
C PRO A 38 17.29 9.84 5.59
N VAL A 39 16.47 10.81 5.95
CA VAL A 39 15.14 10.95 5.38
C VAL A 39 15.30 11.04 3.86
N ARG A 40 14.68 10.11 3.15
CA ARG A 40 14.79 10.08 1.70
C ARG A 40 14.08 11.30 1.11
N ASP A 41 14.82 12.08 0.34
CA ASP A 41 14.29 13.23 -0.39
C ASP A 41 13.93 12.79 -1.82
N LEU A 42 12.65 12.63 -2.10
CA LEU A 42 12.19 12.24 -3.43
C LEU A 42 12.42 13.32 -4.49
N SER A 43 12.67 14.57 -4.11
CA SER A 43 13.00 15.62 -5.07
C SER A 43 14.38 15.44 -5.70
N ASN A 44 15.25 14.69 -5.04
CA ASN A 44 16.59 14.34 -5.51
C ASN A 44 16.71 12.89 -5.97
N SER A 45 15.59 12.18 -6.09
CA SER A 45 15.64 10.80 -6.56
C SER A 45 16.14 10.74 -8.00
N LEU A 46 16.73 9.63 -8.40
CA LEU A 46 17.47 9.35 -9.64
C LEU A 46 16.76 9.69 -10.98
N ASP A 47 15.86 10.59 -10.94
CA ASP A 47 14.81 10.85 -11.87
C ASP A 47 15.12 11.47 -13.18
N SER A 48 16.17 12.22 -13.24
CA SER A 48 16.57 12.88 -14.48
C SER A 48 17.00 11.88 -15.57
N ALA A 49 17.39 10.66 -15.16
CA ALA A 49 17.84 9.63 -16.09
C ALA A 49 16.71 8.75 -16.66
N TYR A 50 15.56 8.70 -15.97
CA TYR A 50 14.45 7.78 -16.35
C TYR A 50 13.29 8.46 -17.09
N SER A 51 13.33 9.79 -17.21
CA SER A 51 12.16 10.58 -17.63
C SER A 51 11.79 10.47 -19.11
N ASP A 52 12.74 10.13 -19.98
CA ASP A 52 12.55 10.32 -21.43
C ASP A 52 11.72 9.21 -22.09
N SER A 53 11.67 8.00 -21.54
CA SER A 53 10.97 6.88 -22.15
C SER A 53 9.64 6.51 -21.51
N TYR A 54 9.42 6.86 -20.23
CA TYR A 54 8.25 6.40 -19.44
C TYR A 54 7.51 7.52 -18.71
N GLY A 55 7.86 8.77 -18.97
CA GLY A 55 7.40 9.93 -18.21
C GLY A 55 8.13 10.06 -16.87
N PRO A 56 7.94 11.17 -16.15
CA PRO A 56 8.65 11.42 -14.91
C PRO A 56 8.33 10.31 -13.89
N VAL A 57 9.37 9.65 -13.39
CA VAL A 57 9.27 8.60 -12.37
C VAL A 57 8.77 9.22 -11.05
N VAL A 58 9.18 10.45 -10.74
CA VAL A 58 8.66 11.24 -9.61
C VAL A 58 7.75 12.36 -10.11
N ARG A 59 6.63 12.53 -9.44
CA ARG A 59 5.61 13.55 -9.74
C ARG A 59 5.21 14.26 -8.47
N ASP A 60 4.47 15.34 -8.63
CA ASP A 60 3.74 15.93 -7.51
C ASP A 60 2.73 14.93 -6.97
N GLY A 61 2.76 14.75 -5.66
CA GLY A 61 1.95 13.78 -4.93
C GLY A 61 1.25 14.39 -3.73
N GLU A 62 0.95 15.69 -3.75
CA GLU A 62 0.18 16.35 -2.68
C GLU A 62 -1.25 15.83 -2.59
N TYR A 63 -1.75 15.25 -3.67
CA TYR A 63 -3.04 14.60 -3.76
C TYR A 63 -2.87 13.19 -4.37
N VAL A 64 -3.25 12.16 -3.62
CA VAL A 64 -3.26 10.77 -4.09
C VAL A 64 -4.67 10.23 -3.94
N GLU A 65 -5.32 9.84 -5.03
CA GLU A 65 -6.62 9.17 -5.03
C GLU A 65 -6.44 7.73 -5.48
N ILE A 66 -7.05 6.81 -4.76
CA ILE A 66 -7.02 5.39 -5.03
C ILE A 66 -8.45 4.92 -5.27
N VAL A 67 -8.69 4.36 -6.44
CA VAL A 67 -9.94 3.69 -6.79
C VAL A 67 -9.78 2.21 -6.47
N HIS A 68 -10.53 1.71 -5.48
CA HIS A 68 -10.49 0.29 -5.11
C HIS A 68 -11.50 -0.53 -5.90
N SER A 69 -12.65 0.10 -6.22
CA SER A 69 -13.68 -0.44 -7.08
C SER A 69 -14.56 0.71 -7.54
N ALA A 70 -14.69 0.89 -8.84
CA ALA A 70 -15.47 1.98 -9.42
C ALA A 70 -16.99 1.79 -9.16
N PRO A 71 -17.75 2.86 -9.05
CA PRO A 71 -17.34 4.26 -8.97
C PRO A 71 -17.26 4.82 -7.54
N THR A 72 -17.61 4.04 -6.52
CA THR A 72 -17.94 4.55 -5.19
C THR A 72 -16.97 4.14 -4.08
N TYR A 73 -16.12 3.15 -4.32
CA TYR A 73 -15.15 2.71 -3.30
C TYR A 73 -13.78 3.32 -3.56
N LYS A 74 -13.56 4.48 -2.97
CA LYS A 74 -12.35 5.28 -3.17
C LYS A 74 -11.79 5.79 -1.86
N THR A 75 -10.47 5.91 -1.83
CA THR A 75 -9.71 6.53 -0.73
C THR A 75 -8.84 7.64 -1.32
N ARG A 76 -8.70 8.76 -0.60
CA ARG A 76 -7.72 9.78 -0.97
C ARG A 76 -6.86 10.20 0.19
N PHE A 77 -5.69 10.71 -0.16
CA PHE A 77 -4.69 11.19 0.76
C PHE A 77 -4.31 12.62 0.37
N LEU A 78 -4.39 13.52 1.33
CA LEU A 78 -4.02 14.92 1.17
C LEU A 78 -2.74 15.17 1.97
N TYR A 79 -1.69 15.60 1.30
CA TYR A 79 -0.42 15.87 1.95
C TYR A 79 -0.51 17.14 2.79
N ASP A 80 -0.10 17.03 4.04
CA ASP A 80 0.06 18.14 4.97
C ASP A 80 1.54 18.39 5.22
N ALA A 81 2.08 19.45 4.63
CA ALA A 81 3.47 19.82 4.77
C ALA A 81 3.86 20.19 6.22
N GLY A 82 2.90 20.65 7.03
CA GLY A 82 3.15 20.99 8.43
C GLY A 82 3.45 19.78 9.32
N THR A 83 2.84 18.64 9.00
CA THR A 83 3.07 17.36 9.71
C THR A 83 3.88 16.36 8.89
N THR A 84 4.18 16.67 7.63
CA THR A 84 4.84 15.79 6.66
C THR A 84 4.13 14.44 6.50
N THR A 85 2.79 14.45 6.55
CA THR A 85 1.97 13.25 6.47
C THR A 85 0.82 13.41 5.46
N TYR A 86 0.31 12.30 5.01
CA TYR A 86 -0.88 12.18 4.16
C TYR A 86 -2.11 11.91 5.03
N LYS A 87 -3.07 12.84 5.02
CA LYS A 87 -4.34 12.71 5.73
C LYS A 87 -5.35 11.94 4.91
N MET A 88 -5.90 10.88 5.49
CA MET A 88 -6.80 9.95 4.82
C MET A 88 -8.24 10.42 4.84
N GLN A 89 -8.90 10.30 3.69
CA GLN A 89 -10.34 10.49 3.52
C GLN A 89 -10.92 9.33 2.69
N GLN A 90 -12.18 9.01 2.96
CA GLN A 90 -12.93 8.02 2.19
C GLN A 90 -14.11 8.67 1.48
N TYR A 91 -14.43 8.15 0.28
CA TYR A 91 -15.61 8.54 -0.47
C TYR A 91 -16.82 7.76 0.02
N TYR A 92 -17.91 8.47 0.27
CA TYR A 92 -19.15 7.90 0.76
C TYR A 92 -20.22 7.84 -0.31
N THR A 93 -21.22 7.00 -0.09
CA THR A 93 -22.36 6.80 -1.01
C THR A 93 -23.23 8.04 -1.17
N ASP A 94 -23.13 9.01 -0.27
CA ASP A 94 -23.78 10.33 -0.39
C ASP A 94 -23.06 11.29 -1.35
N GLY A 95 -21.97 10.83 -2.00
CA GLY A 95 -21.18 11.63 -2.93
C GLY A 95 -20.17 12.55 -2.27
N THR A 96 -19.90 12.39 -0.98
CA THR A 96 -18.98 13.26 -0.23
C THR A 96 -17.72 12.54 0.23
N TRP A 97 -16.64 13.30 0.38
CA TRP A 97 -15.44 12.87 1.04
C TRP A 97 -15.51 13.19 2.53
N LYS A 98 -15.16 12.23 3.37
CA LYS A 98 -15.11 12.42 4.83
C LYS A 98 -13.77 11.98 5.38
N ASP A 99 -13.30 12.67 6.40
CA ASP A 99 -12.09 12.29 7.13
C ASP A 99 -12.25 10.90 7.74
N THR A 100 -11.24 10.08 7.57
CA THR A 100 -11.17 8.79 8.25
C THR A 100 -10.57 9.01 9.63
N VAL A 101 -11.37 8.82 10.66
CA VAL A 101 -11.04 9.16 12.05
C VAL A 101 -10.89 7.87 12.86
N ASP A 102 -9.91 7.84 13.75
CA ASP A 102 -9.73 6.81 14.75
C ASP A 102 -10.74 7.04 15.90
N GLU A 103 -11.67 6.11 16.08
CA GLU A 103 -12.73 6.19 17.10
C GLU A 103 -12.20 6.24 18.55
N LEU A 104 -10.95 5.82 18.79
CA LEU A 104 -10.38 5.83 20.14
C LEU A 104 -9.87 7.20 20.57
N ASN A 105 -9.51 8.05 19.64
CA ASN A 105 -8.86 9.33 19.95
C ASN A 105 -9.38 10.51 19.14
N ASP A 106 -10.39 10.31 18.29
CA ASP A 106 -11.01 11.30 17.41
C ASP A 106 -10.01 12.02 16.47
N GLN A 107 -8.87 11.37 16.18
CA GLN A 107 -7.87 11.93 15.28
C GLN A 107 -8.00 11.38 13.86
N GLN A 108 -7.88 12.25 12.88
CA GLN A 108 -7.83 11.83 11.49
C GLN A 108 -6.61 10.92 11.24
N LEU A 109 -6.83 9.81 10.55
CA LEU A 109 -5.75 8.91 10.17
C LEU A 109 -4.77 9.63 9.25
N ALA A 110 -3.50 9.53 9.58
CA ALA A 110 -2.41 10.13 8.83
C ALA A 110 -1.23 9.16 8.70
N PHE A 111 -0.61 9.15 7.51
CA PHE A 111 0.46 8.24 7.14
C PHE A 111 1.64 9.01 6.58
N THR A 112 2.85 8.59 6.93
CA THR A 112 4.08 9.13 6.35
C THR A 112 4.26 8.60 4.93
N ASN A 113 3.90 7.34 4.71
CA ASN A 113 4.09 6.62 3.47
C ASN A 113 2.75 6.11 2.93
N VAL A 114 2.51 6.27 1.64
CA VAL A 114 1.38 5.66 0.93
C VAL A 114 1.93 4.83 -0.21
N ILE A 115 1.62 3.53 -0.22
CA ILE A 115 2.13 2.57 -1.21
C ILE A 115 0.92 1.91 -1.87
N VAL A 116 0.84 2.04 -3.18
CA VAL A 116 -0.22 1.47 -4.01
C VAL A 116 0.40 0.48 -4.98
N LEU A 117 -0.03 -0.77 -4.93
CA LEU A 117 0.49 -1.87 -5.74
C LEU A 117 -0.59 -2.31 -6.73
N TYR A 118 -0.26 -2.42 -7.99
CA TYR A 118 -1.19 -2.87 -9.03
C TYR A 118 -0.91 -4.32 -9.42
N THR A 119 -1.99 -5.09 -9.56
CA THR A 119 -1.95 -6.49 -10.02
C THR A 119 -3.28 -6.89 -10.62
N ASP A 120 -3.30 -8.01 -11.33
CA ASP A 120 -4.54 -8.62 -11.79
C ASP A 120 -5.34 -9.17 -10.60
N MET A 121 -6.61 -8.80 -10.52
CA MET A 121 -7.55 -9.31 -9.54
C MET A 121 -8.81 -9.81 -10.24
N ALA A 122 -9.26 -10.99 -9.87
CA ALA A 122 -10.49 -11.56 -10.45
C ALA A 122 -11.21 -12.44 -9.43
N ALA A 123 -12.53 -12.44 -9.49
CA ALA A 123 -13.30 -13.40 -8.70
C ALA A 123 -12.97 -14.84 -9.11
N TYR A 124 -12.95 -15.76 -8.14
CA TYR A 124 -12.84 -17.18 -8.46
C TYR A 124 -14.02 -17.63 -9.30
N ALA A 125 -13.73 -18.35 -10.38
CA ALA A 125 -14.76 -18.83 -11.31
C ALA A 125 -15.81 -19.68 -10.58
N GLY A 126 -17.06 -19.23 -10.64
CA GLY A 126 -18.20 -19.94 -10.02
C GLY A 126 -18.39 -19.66 -8.52
N ASP A 127 -17.63 -18.76 -7.93
CA ASP A 127 -17.86 -18.35 -6.54
C ASP A 127 -19.05 -17.36 -6.46
N SER A 128 -20.04 -17.71 -5.65
CA SER A 128 -21.23 -16.88 -5.44
C SER A 128 -21.03 -15.75 -4.44
N HIS A 129 -19.89 -15.70 -3.77
CA HIS A 129 -19.55 -14.70 -2.75
C HIS A 129 -18.57 -13.62 -3.25
N ASP A 130 -18.20 -13.71 -4.54
CA ASP A 130 -17.26 -12.79 -5.17
C ASP A 130 -15.90 -12.72 -4.45
N VAL A 131 -15.41 -13.88 -4.00
CA VAL A 131 -14.08 -13.98 -3.40
C VAL A 131 -13.02 -13.73 -4.46
N GLN A 132 -12.19 -12.73 -4.21
CA GLN A 132 -11.17 -12.29 -5.17
C GLN A 132 -9.90 -13.13 -5.06
N ASN A 133 -9.38 -13.53 -6.21
CA ASN A 133 -8.03 -14.04 -6.37
C ASN A 133 -7.11 -12.89 -6.74
N VAL A 134 -6.12 -12.62 -5.88
CA VAL A 134 -5.12 -11.57 -6.11
C VAL A 134 -3.84 -12.20 -6.61
N ASN A 135 -3.37 -11.81 -7.78
CA ASN A 135 -2.14 -12.33 -8.34
C ASN A 135 -0.90 -11.68 -7.70
N TYR A 136 -0.35 -12.33 -6.68
CA TYR A 136 0.90 -11.90 -6.05
C TYR A 136 2.16 -12.47 -6.72
N GLY A 137 2.01 -13.46 -7.59
CA GLY A 137 3.12 -14.24 -8.13
C GLY A 137 4.00 -13.45 -9.10
N ASP A 138 3.38 -12.66 -9.95
CA ASP A 138 4.08 -11.99 -11.06
C ASP A 138 4.74 -10.67 -10.62
N GLY A 139 4.32 -10.10 -9.50
CA GLY A 139 4.70 -8.74 -9.14
C GLY A 139 4.09 -7.71 -10.10
N GLY A 140 4.54 -6.46 -10.03
CA GLY A 140 3.99 -5.44 -10.90
C GLY A 140 4.50 -4.04 -10.60
N ILE A 141 3.88 -3.09 -11.30
CA ILE A 141 4.11 -1.67 -11.06
C ILE A 141 3.35 -1.24 -9.79
N GLY A 142 3.91 -0.30 -9.08
CA GLY A 142 3.29 0.38 -7.95
C GLY A 142 3.68 1.84 -7.90
N TYR A 143 3.12 2.54 -6.92
CA TYR A 143 3.48 3.92 -6.62
C TYR A 143 3.75 4.07 -5.13
N TYR A 144 4.78 4.84 -4.82
CA TYR A 144 5.16 5.19 -3.46
C TYR A 144 5.10 6.70 -3.28
N ALA A 145 4.22 7.15 -2.39
CA ALA A 145 4.07 8.55 -2.06
C ALA A 145 4.68 8.87 -0.69
N TYR A 146 5.50 9.92 -0.65
CA TYR A 146 6.18 10.44 0.52
C TYR A 146 6.55 11.91 0.31
N GLY A 147 6.45 12.74 1.35
CA GLY A 147 6.90 14.13 1.32
C GLY A 147 6.23 15.01 0.25
N GLY A 148 5.00 14.73 -0.13
CA GLY A 148 4.27 15.46 -1.17
C GLY A 148 4.68 15.09 -2.59
N LYS A 149 5.46 14.02 -2.75
CA LYS A 149 5.86 13.46 -4.05
C LYS A 149 5.39 12.03 -4.19
N VAL A 150 5.26 11.59 -5.44
CA VAL A 150 4.90 10.22 -5.79
C VAL A 150 5.93 9.67 -6.77
N GLU A 151 6.42 8.47 -6.50
CA GLU A 151 7.41 7.75 -7.31
C GLU A 151 6.81 6.45 -7.84
N LYS A 152 7.10 6.15 -9.10
CA LYS A 152 6.75 4.87 -9.70
C LYS A 152 7.78 3.82 -9.29
N ILE A 153 7.32 2.68 -8.84
CA ILE A 153 8.15 1.59 -8.29
C ILE A 153 7.77 0.26 -8.92
N TYR A 154 8.59 -0.77 -8.68
CA TYR A 154 8.24 -2.16 -8.95
C TYR A 154 8.11 -2.93 -7.63
N TRP A 155 7.18 -3.89 -7.57
CA TRP A 155 7.00 -4.74 -6.41
C TRP A 155 7.02 -6.22 -6.79
N GLN A 156 7.45 -7.05 -5.86
CA GLN A 156 7.45 -8.51 -5.97
C GLN A 156 7.10 -9.13 -4.64
N LYS A 157 6.35 -10.23 -4.69
CA LYS A 157 6.09 -11.05 -3.52
C LYS A 157 6.40 -12.53 -3.76
N GLY A 158 6.14 -13.02 -4.99
CA GLY A 158 6.30 -14.43 -5.33
C GLY A 158 5.20 -15.28 -4.69
N THR A 159 5.54 -16.10 -3.71
CA THR A 159 4.57 -16.94 -3.00
C THR A 159 3.89 -16.21 -1.84
N PRO A 160 2.74 -16.70 -1.33
CA PRO A 160 2.10 -16.12 -0.15
C PRO A 160 2.99 -16.04 1.09
N LEU A 161 4.01 -16.88 1.17
CA LEU A 161 4.95 -16.96 2.32
C LEU A 161 6.18 -16.09 2.16
N GLU A 162 6.43 -15.55 0.96
CA GLU A 162 7.56 -14.66 0.72
C GLU A 162 7.24 -13.23 1.15
N ALA A 163 8.27 -12.49 1.56
CA ALA A 163 8.12 -11.10 1.93
C ALA A 163 7.81 -10.24 0.71
N LEU A 164 6.95 -9.24 0.89
CA LEU A 164 6.78 -8.17 -0.09
C LEU A 164 8.09 -7.39 -0.20
N ARG A 165 8.56 -7.19 -1.42
CA ARG A 165 9.75 -6.43 -1.76
C ARG A 165 9.42 -5.33 -2.74
N LEU A 166 9.99 -4.17 -2.51
CA LEU A 166 9.85 -3.00 -3.38
C LEU A 166 11.20 -2.69 -4.01
N TYR A 167 11.19 -2.26 -5.26
CA TYR A 167 12.38 -1.99 -6.04
C TYR A 167 12.23 -0.70 -6.84
N TYR A 168 13.35 -0.07 -7.14
CA TYR A 168 13.40 0.95 -8.19
C TYR A 168 13.13 0.33 -9.55
N LEU A 169 12.69 1.15 -10.49
CA LEU A 169 12.60 0.76 -11.89
C LEU A 169 13.97 0.91 -12.59
N THR A 170 14.18 0.09 -13.61
CA THR A 170 15.23 0.30 -14.59
C THR A 170 14.82 1.37 -15.60
N GLU A 171 15.75 1.84 -16.44
CA GLU A 171 15.48 2.80 -17.53
C GLU A 171 14.39 2.32 -18.51
N ASP A 172 14.29 1.00 -18.72
CA ASP A 172 13.27 0.40 -19.56
C ASP A 172 11.97 0.06 -18.79
N GLY A 173 11.81 0.57 -17.55
CA GLY A 173 10.59 0.42 -16.76
C GLY A 173 10.37 -0.96 -16.15
N LYS A 174 11.40 -1.79 -16.08
CA LYS A 174 11.36 -3.11 -15.44
C LYS A 174 11.83 -3.05 -13.99
N CYS A 175 11.65 -4.15 -13.29
CA CYS A 175 12.21 -4.34 -11.97
C CYS A 175 13.74 -4.21 -11.99
N SER A 176 14.30 -3.32 -11.19
CA SER A 176 15.73 -3.32 -10.92
C SER A 176 16.09 -4.34 -9.84
N ASP A 177 17.38 -4.54 -9.62
CA ASP A 177 17.94 -5.30 -8.48
C ASP A 177 18.24 -4.42 -7.27
N ILE A 178 17.88 -3.13 -7.33
CA ILE A 178 18.09 -2.18 -6.24
C ILE A 178 16.82 -2.09 -5.38
N PRO A 179 16.85 -2.58 -4.12
CA PRO A 179 15.72 -2.46 -3.23
C PRO A 179 15.35 -1.00 -2.94
N LEU A 180 14.05 -0.72 -2.93
CA LEU A 180 13.52 0.57 -2.53
C LEU A 180 13.58 0.70 -1.00
N GLU A 181 14.13 1.78 -0.51
CA GLU A 181 14.08 2.14 0.90
C GLU A 181 12.81 2.94 1.18
N VAL A 182 12.00 2.45 2.13
CA VAL A 182 10.78 3.14 2.60
C VAL A 182 11.13 3.94 3.86
N ASN A 183 10.67 5.17 3.93
CA ASN A 183 10.95 6.06 5.05
C ASN A 183 10.29 5.60 6.35
N ILE A 184 10.91 5.96 7.46
CA ILE A 184 10.40 5.66 8.80
C ILE A 184 9.08 6.41 9.02
N GLY A 185 8.08 5.70 9.51
CA GLY A 185 6.77 6.26 9.81
C GLY A 185 5.64 5.27 9.53
N LYS A 186 4.42 5.70 9.78
CA LYS A 186 3.24 4.89 9.47
C LYS A 186 3.09 4.74 7.97
N SER A 187 2.86 3.52 7.51
CA SER A 187 2.67 3.22 6.10
C SER A 187 1.25 2.72 5.85
N TYR A 188 0.62 3.25 4.81
CA TYR A 188 -0.56 2.67 4.21
C TYR A 188 -0.14 1.88 2.98
N VAL A 189 -0.52 0.61 2.91
CA VAL A 189 -0.20 -0.25 1.76
C VAL A 189 -1.51 -0.84 1.26
N THR A 190 -1.76 -0.71 -0.02
CA THR A 190 -2.93 -1.31 -0.68
C THR A 190 -2.55 -1.99 -1.98
N VAL A 191 -3.35 -2.98 -2.36
CA VAL A 191 -3.29 -3.63 -3.66
C VAL A 191 -4.57 -3.28 -4.40
N VAL A 192 -4.45 -2.93 -5.67
CA VAL A 192 -5.54 -2.46 -6.53
C VAL A 192 -5.50 -3.24 -7.83
N ASP A 193 -6.68 -3.50 -8.38
CA ASP A 193 -6.78 -4.10 -9.71
C ASP A 193 -6.14 -3.20 -10.75
N ILE A 194 -5.35 -3.78 -11.64
CA ILE A 194 -4.70 -3.05 -12.72
C ILE A 194 -5.73 -2.43 -13.69
N ASP A 195 -6.90 -3.03 -13.79
CA ASP A 195 -8.00 -2.53 -14.63
C ASP A 195 -8.71 -1.31 -14.01
N ASP A 196 -8.51 -1.04 -12.72
CA ASP A 196 -9.03 0.13 -12.01
C ASP A 196 -8.00 1.29 -11.92
N ALA A 197 -6.84 1.16 -12.58
CA ALA A 197 -5.68 2.05 -12.47
C ALA A 197 -5.79 3.33 -13.34
#